data_aa289eb9f2c94ad272a56dac2505c51c
#
_entry.id   aa289eb9f2c94ad272a56dac2505c51c
#
_cell.length_a   1.000
_cell.length_b   1.000
_cell.length_c   1.000
_cell.angle_alpha   90.00
_cell.angle_beta   90.00
_cell.angle_gamma   90.00
#
_symmetry.space_group_name_H-M   'P 1'
#
loop_
_entity.id
_entity.type
_entity.pdbx_description
1 polymer ?
#
loop_
_entity_poly.entity_id
_entity_poly.type
_entity_poly.pdbx_seq_one_letter_code
_entity_poly.pdbx_strand_id
1 'polypeptide(L)'
;AIHVTMLSGCKKDGGTNGGTTKIWDINPVTVSVTATDAQGNDLLNPQASGALEVSEIKALYKGEEYVCNENQMTSKAVLPRFYGLKTEKSALGTCLLRFGELNGAQSYMNESVTIIWPDGSSDQISFNRDFRWKANGDPEIKEKWFLNSSEVSGKLVKIIK
;
A
#
# COMPACT_ATOMS: atom_id res chain seq x y z
N ALA A 1 -0.27 44.65 -12.69
CA ALA A 1 -0.57 44.68 -12.70
C ALA A 1 -0.70 44.39 -12.40
N ILE A 2 -0.56 44.45 -12.32
CA ILE A 2 -0.78 44.48 -12.23
C ILE A 2 -0.99 44.17 -11.86
N HIS A 3 -0.99 44.34 -11.56
CA HIS A 3 -1.34 44.44 -11.26
C HIS A 3 -1.61 44.17 -10.95
N VAL A 4 -1.30 43.43 -11.18
CA VAL A 4 -1.60 43.53 -11.03
C VAL A 4 -1.77 43.20 -10.67
N THR A 5 -1.85 42.92 -10.51
CA THR A 5 -2.09 42.94 -10.34
C THR A 5 -2.22 42.58 -9.87
N MET A 6 -2.21 42.29 -9.78
CA MET A 6 -2.42 42.23 -9.60
C MET A 6 -2.55 41.78 -9.18
N LEU A 7 -2.52 41.48 -9.03
CA LEU A 7 -2.68 41.37 -8.83
C LEU A 7 -2.79 40.98 -8.30
N SER A 8 -2.77 40.74 -8.15
CA SER A 8 -2.89 40.62 -7.88
C SER A 8 -2.90 40.10 -7.44
N GLY A 9 -2.98 40.14 -7.09
CA GLY A 9 -2.96 39.92 -7.02
C GLY A 9 -2.80 39.26 -6.54
N CYS A 10 -2.73 38.89 -6.55
CA CYS A 10 -2.61 38.51 -6.41
C CYS A 10 -2.21 37.97 -5.97
N LYS A 11 -2.15 37.86 -5.68
CA LYS A 11 -1.75 37.69 -5.56
C LYS A 11 -1.54 37.23 -4.95
N LYS A 12 -1.49 37.28 -4.67
CA LYS A 12 -1.21 37.13 -4.35
C LYS A 12 -1.10 36.58 -3.66
N ASP A 13 -1.02 36.68 -3.60
CA ASP A 13 -0.91 36.43 -3.23
C ASP A 13 -0.69 35.94 -2.59
N GLY A 14 -0.67 36.05 -2.37
CA GLY A 14 -0.37 35.83 -2.27
C GLY A 14 0.00 35.33 -1.75
N GLY A 15 0.03 35.51 -1.69
CA GLY A 15 0.38 35.31 -1.73
C GLY A 15 0.65 34.78 -1.35
N THR A 16 0.76 35.03 -1.32
CA THR A 16 0.93 34.66 -1.32
C THR A 16 1.03 34.20 -1.05
N ASN A 17 1.15 34.55 -0.73
CA ASN A 17 1.22 34.03 -0.74
C ASN A 17 1.36 33.64 -0.81
N GLY A 18 1.33 34.21 -0.70
CA GLY A 18 1.61 33.70 -1.10
C GLY A 18 1.66 32.94 -1.10
N GLY A 19 1.29 33.25 -1.07
CA GLY A 19 1.44 32.07 -1.09
C GLY A 19 1.31 30.84 -1.86
N THR A 20 2.35 30.02 -1.97
CA THR A 20 2.34 28.80 -2.76
C THR A 20 1.64 27.71 -1.96
N THR A 21 0.59 27.12 -2.51
CA THR A 21 -0.01 25.94 -1.93
C THR A 21 0.91 24.75 -2.19
N LYS A 22 1.44 24.15 -1.13
CA LYS A 22 2.20 22.93 -1.26
C LYS A 22 1.26 21.78 -1.58
N ILE A 23 1.51 21.12 -2.70
CA ILE A 23 0.79 19.91 -3.05
C ILE A 23 1.66 18.73 -2.61
N TRP A 24 1.14 17.92 -1.71
CA TRP A 24 1.85 16.74 -1.24
C TRP A 24 1.35 15.52 -1.96
N ASP A 25 2.29 14.75 -2.49
CA ASP A 25 1.99 13.47 -3.11
C ASP A 25 2.09 12.40 -2.01
N ILE A 26 0.97 12.13 -1.36
CA ILE A 26 0.92 11.15 -0.29
C ILE A 26 0.63 9.79 -0.90
N ASN A 27 1.62 8.90 -0.78
CA ASN A 27 1.49 7.58 -1.36
C ASN A 27 0.40 6.78 -0.66
N PRO A 28 -0.38 5.99 -1.40
CA PRO A 28 -1.35 5.09 -0.78
C PRO A 28 -0.66 4.00 0.01
N VAL A 29 -1.41 3.36 0.89
CA VAL A 29 -0.92 2.23 1.67
C VAL A 29 -1.15 0.95 0.88
N THR A 30 -0.09 0.19 0.68
CA THR A 30 -0.18 -1.11 0.00
C THR A 30 0.47 -2.16 0.88
N VAL A 31 -0.25 -3.26 1.11
CA VAL A 31 0.33 -4.42 1.78
C VAL A 31 1.14 -5.20 0.76
N SER A 32 2.42 -5.42 1.03
CA SER A 32 3.31 -6.13 0.12
C SER A 32 3.92 -7.33 0.84
N VAL A 33 3.85 -8.49 0.20
CA VAL A 33 4.25 -9.75 0.82
C VAL A 33 5.12 -10.54 -0.15
N THR A 34 6.21 -11.13 0.36
CA THR A 34 6.94 -12.17 -0.35
C THR A 34 6.68 -13.51 0.32
N ALA A 35 6.67 -14.56 -0.47
CA ALA A 35 6.54 -15.93 0.06
C ALA A 35 7.68 -16.76 -0.49
N THR A 36 8.50 -17.29 0.42
CA THR A 36 9.63 -18.12 0.06
C THR A 36 9.59 -19.40 0.87
N ASP A 37 10.32 -20.42 0.41
CA ASP A 37 10.54 -21.63 1.21
C ASP A 37 11.83 -21.48 2.02
N ALA A 38 12.18 -22.52 2.76
CA ALA A 38 13.38 -22.51 3.62
C ALA A 38 14.68 -22.37 2.81
N GLN A 39 14.65 -22.70 1.52
CA GLN A 39 15.80 -22.58 0.63
C GLN A 39 15.86 -21.25 -0.09
N GLY A 40 14.89 -20.37 0.14
CA GLY A 40 14.86 -19.05 -0.49
C GLY A 40 14.21 -19.01 -1.85
N ASN A 41 13.55 -20.09 -2.29
CA ASN A 41 12.83 -20.08 -3.56
C ASN A 41 11.62 -19.17 -3.47
N ASP A 42 11.40 -18.40 -4.52
CA ASP A 42 10.28 -17.45 -4.61
C ASP A 42 9.01 -18.22 -5.01
N LEU A 43 8.18 -18.52 -4.02
CA LEU A 43 7.00 -19.37 -4.24
C LEU A 43 5.88 -18.66 -5.00
N LEU A 44 5.96 -17.34 -5.17
CA LEU A 44 5.01 -16.59 -5.98
C LEU A 44 5.42 -16.55 -7.45
N ASN A 45 6.63 -16.99 -7.76
CA ASN A 45 7.11 -17.07 -9.13
C ASN A 45 6.67 -18.41 -9.72
N PRO A 46 5.85 -18.42 -10.78
CA PRO A 46 5.35 -19.67 -11.33
C PRO A 46 6.45 -20.57 -11.90
N GLN A 47 7.65 -20.04 -12.13
CA GLN A 47 8.78 -20.82 -12.60
C GLN A 47 9.56 -21.47 -11.48
N ALA A 48 9.25 -21.15 -10.21
CA ALA A 48 10.00 -21.68 -9.09
C ALA A 48 9.57 -23.11 -8.78
N SER A 49 10.52 -23.91 -8.26
CA SER A 49 10.20 -25.23 -7.75
C SER A 49 9.30 -25.08 -6.52
N GLY A 50 8.18 -25.78 -6.51
CA GLY A 50 7.22 -25.69 -5.41
C GLY A 50 6.36 -24.44 -5.43
N ALA A 51 6.28 -23.74 -6.58
CA ALA A 51 5.50 -22.52 -6.69
C ALA A 51 4.06 -22.72 -6.24
N LEU A 52 3.53 -21.71 -5.55
CA LEU A 52 2.14 -21.72 -5.12
C LEU A 52 1.21 -21.44 -6.30
N GLU A 53 0.01 -22.00 -6.22
CA GLU A 53 -1.03 -21.68 -7.21
C GLU A 53 -1.59 -20.29 -6.85
N VAL A 54 -1.08 -19.27 -7.51
CA VAL A 54 -1.37 -17.87 -7.18
C VAL A 54 -2.86 -17.58 -7.32
N SER A 55 -3.54 -18.20 -8.29
CA SER A 55 -4.98 -17.98 -8.48
C SER A 55 -5.82 -18.46 -7.31
N GLU A 56 -5.26 -19.29 -6.44
CA GLU A 56 -5.95 -19.80 -5.26
C GLU A 56 -5.62 -19.03 -3.99
N ILE A 57 -4.75 -18.03 -4.07
CA ILE A 57 -4.45 -17.16 -2.92
C ILE A 57 -5.56 -16.15 -2.78
N LYS A 58 -6.00 -15.93 -1.55
CA LYS A 58 -7.07 -14.99 -1.26
C LYS A 58 -6.65 -14.03 -0.16
N ALA A 59 -7.31 -12.88 -0.12
CA ALA A 59 -7.16 -11.92 0.96
C ALA A 59 -8.52 -11.70 1.60
N LEU A 60 -8.58 -11.74 2.91
CA LEU A 60 -9.78 -11.42 3.67
C LEU A 60 -9.56 -10.06 4.33
N TYR A 61 -10.42 -9.09 3.99
CA TYR A 61 -10.30 -7.74 4.48
C TYR A 61 -11.69 -7.18 4.77
N LYS A 62 -11.91 -6.76 6.01
CA LYS A 62 -13.18 -6.19 6.47
C LYS A 62 -14.38 -7.07 6.11
N GLY A 63 -14.20 -8.37 6.27
CA GLY A 63 -15.27 -9.33 6.02
C GLY A 63 -15.47 -9.70 4.57
N GLU A 64 -14.69 -9.15 3.66
CA GLU A 64 -14.79 -9.48 2.23
C GLU A 64 -13.57 -10.25 1.75
N GLU A 65 -13.81 -11.21 0.88
CA GLU A 65 -12.78 -12.07 0.34
C GLU A 65 -12.40 -11.60 -1.07
N TYR A 66 -11.11 -11.45 -1.31
CA TYR A 66 -10.57 -11.00 -2.59
C TYR A 66 -9.68 -12.08 -3.16
N VAL A 67 -9.97 -12.52 -4.37
CA VAL A 67 -9.13 -13.50 -5.06
C VAL A 67 -7.97 -12.77 -5.73
N CYS A 68 -6.85 -13.48 -5.92
CA CYS A 68 -5.70 -12.92 -6.60
C CYS A 68 -5.97 -12.88 -8.10
N ASN A 69 -5.96 -11.68 -8.66
CA ASN A 69 -6.30 -11.49 -10.07
C ASN A 69 -5.46 -10.34 -10.62
N GLU A 70 -4.62 -10.67 -11.60
CA GLU A 70 -3.75 -9.68 -12.21
C GLU A 70 -4.52 -8.61 -12.99
N ASN A 71 -5.74 -8.92 -13.38
CA ASN A 71 -6.53 -8.04 -14.22
C ASN A 71 -7.59 -7.25 -13.49
N GLN A 72 -7.60 -7.29 -12.17
CA GLN A 72 -8.55 -6.46 -11.42
C GLN A 72 -8.11 -5.01 -11.47
N MET A 73 -8.42 -4.39 -12.57
CA MET A 73 -8.34 -2.96 -12.68
C MET A 73 -9.69 -2.40 -12.29
N THR A 74 -9.76 -1.75 -11.16
CA THR A 74 -10.93 -0.92 -10.92
C THR A 74 -10.96 0.14 -12.00
N SER A 75 -12.06 0.22 -12.65
CA SER A 75 -12.20 0.87 -13.94
C SER A 75 -12.19 2.36 -13.89
N LYS A 76 -11.74 3.08 -12.99
CA LYS A 76 -11.64 4.53 -13.08
C LYS A 76 -10.64 5.05 -12.07
N ALA A 77 -9.81 5.93 -12.57
CA ALA A 77 -8.74 6.51 -11.82
C ALA A 77 -9.23 7.42 -10.69
N VAL A 78 -9.74 6.84 -9.63
CA VAL A 78 -9.91 7.56 -8.40
C VAL A 78 -8.78 7.11 -7.50
N LEU A 79 -7.93 8.03 -7.10
CA LEU A 79 -6.86 7.72 -6.17
C LEU A 79 -7.37 7.76 -4.74
N PRO A 80 -6.99 6.81 -3.89
CA PRO A 80 -6.19 5.62 -4.18
C PRO A 80 -6.98 4.57 -4.97
N ARG A 81 -6.27 3.82 -5.78
CA ARG A 81 -6.89 2.79 -6.60
C ARG A 81 -6.92 1.47 -5.85
N PHE A 82 -8.06 1.15 -5.32
CA PHE A 82 -8.19 -0.16 -4.68
C PHE A 82 -8.36 -1.24 -5.74
N TYR A 83 -7.37 -2.14 -5.84
CA TYR A 83 -7.39 -3.23 -6.82
C TYR A 83 -7.62 -4.60 -6.18
N GLY A 84 -7.70 -4.67 -4.85
CA GLY A 84 -7.82 -5.94 -4.17
C GLY A 84 -6.48 -6.64 -4.06
N LEU A 85 -6.41 -7.88 -4.50
CA LEU A 85 -5.20 -8.69 -4.39
C LEU A 85 -4.64 -9.00 -5.77
N LYS A 86 -3.33 -8.82 -5.94
CA LYS A 86 -2.66 -9.12 -7.20
C LYS A 86 -1.21 -9.52 -6.96
N THR A 87 -0.57 -10.09 -7.98
CA THR A 87 0.88 -10.28 -7.95
C THR A 87 1.55 -9.24 -8.82
N GLU A 88 2.79 -8.92 -8.48
CA GLU A 88 3.56 -7.93 -9.20
C GLU A 88 5.04 -8.28 -9.09
N LYS A 89 5.80 -8.05 -10.15
CA LYS A 89 7.23 -8.31 -10.11
C LYS A 89 7.96 -7.03 -9.67
N SER A 90 8.82 -7.15 -8.67
CA SER A 90 9.62 -6.03 -8.20
C SER A 90 10.73 -5.70 -9.19
N ALA A 91 11.38 -4.56 -8.99
CA ALA A 91 12.52 -4.15 -9.83
C ALA A 91 13.66 -5.17 -9.77
N LEU A 92 13.78 -5.93 -8.69
CA LEU A 92 14.81 -6.95 -8.52
C LEU A 92 14.39 -8.31 -9.08
N GLY A 93 13.18 -8.41 -9.64
CA GLY A 93 12.69 -9.65 -10.21
C GLY A 93 11.97 -10.57 -9.25
N THR A 94 11.85 -10.19 -7.97
CA THR A 94 11.10 -10.94 -6.97
C THR A 94 9.61 -10.72 -7.16
N CYS A 95 8.82 -11.78 -7.08
CA CYS A 95 7.38 -11.64 -7.15
C CYS A 95 6.81 -11.21 -5.81
N LEU A 96 5.91 -10.25 -5.85
CA LEU A 96 5.25 -9.70 -4.68
C LEU A 96 3.76 -9.99 -4.76
N LEU A 97 3.17 -10.34 -3.63
CA LEU A 97 1.72 -10.34 -3.47
C LEU A 97 1.35 -8.99 -2.90
N ARG A 98 0.43 -8.27 -3.55
CA ARG A 98 0.10 -6.91 -3.15
C ARG A 98 -1.40 -6.77 -2.96
N PHE A 99 -1.75 -6.11 -1.87
CA PHE A 99 -3.14 -5.81 -1.54
C PHE A 99 -3.29 -4.31 -1.31
N GLY A 100 -4.25 -3.70 -1.93
CA GLY A 100 -4.50 -2.27 -1.77
C GLY A 100 -5.16 -1.68 -3.00
N GLU A 101 -5.05 -0.46 -3.23
CA GLU A 101 -4.36 0.61 -2.46
C GLU A 101 -5.33 1.23 -1.44
N LEU A 102 -4.86 1.44 -0.22
CA LEU A 102 -5.66 2.09 0.81
C LEU A 102 -5.28 3.57 0.89
N ASN A 103 -6.19 4.36 1.41
CA ASN A 103 -5.99 5.81 1.47
C ASN A 103 -4.78 6.14 2.38
N GLY A 104 -3.74 6.73 1.80
CA GLY A 104 -2.53 7.08 2.54
C GLY A 104 -2.64 8.33 3.39
N ALA A 105 -3.66 9.16 3.16
CA ALA A 105 -3.87 10.39 3.93
C ALA A 105 -4.79 10.16 5.13
N GLN A 106 -4.72 8.99 5.71
CA GLN A 106 -5.64 8.56 6.76
C GLN A 106 -4.86 7.76 7.80
N SER A 107 -5.33 7.82 9.04
CA SER A 107 -4.77 7.01 10.13
C SER A 107 -5.48 5.68 10.22
N TYR A 108 -4.74 4.66 10.62
CA TYR A 108 -5.29 3.31 10.82
C TYR A 108 -4.79 2.78 12.15
N MET A 109 -5.67 2.12 12.88
CA MET A 109 -5.31 1.47 14.12
C MET A 109 -5.63 -0.01 14.00
N ASN A 110 -4.56 -0.82 14.08
CA ASN A 110 -4.69 -2.28 14.02
C ASN A 110 -5.50 -2.74 12.79
N GLU A 111 -5.25 -2.08 11.67
CA GLU A 111 -5.87 -2.46 10.41
C GLU A 111 -5.23 -3.75 9.93
N SER A 112 -6.03 -4.72 9.50
CA SER A 112 -5.49 -6.02 9.18
C SER A 112 -6.07 -6.61 7.90
N VAL A 113 -5.24 -7.40 7.23
CA VAL A 113 -5.65 -8.22 6.11
C VAL A 113 -5.12 -9.63 6.36
N THR A 114 -5.94 -10.64 6.09
CA THR A 114 -5.53 -12.03 6.23
C THR A 114 -5.31 -12.63 4.85
N ILE A 115 -4.12 -13.18 4.64
CA ILE A 115 -3.80 -13.89 3.40
C ILE A 115 -4.10 -15.36 3.62
N ILE A 116 -4.93 -15.93 2.76
CA ILE A 116 -5.28 -17.35 2.81
C ILE A 116 -4.56 -18.05 1.67
N TRP A 117 -3.71 -19.00 2.03
CA TRP A 117 -2.88 -19.71 1.08
C TRP A 117 -3.63 -20.88 0.46
N PRO A 118 -3.16 -21.43 -0.67
CA PRO A 118 -3.86 -22.53 -1.34
C PRO A 118 -4.06 -23.77 -0.47
N ASP A 119 -3.19 -24.00 0.52
CA ASP A 119 -3.31 -25.16 1.42
C ASP A 119 -4.30 -24.92 2.56
N GLY A 120 -4.94 -23.75 2.59
CA GLY A 120 -5.89 -23.39 3.65
C GLY A 120 -5.26 -22.71 4.85
N SER A 121 -3.94 -22.68 4.93
CA SER A 121 -3.28 -21.91 6.01
C SER A 121 -3.43 -20.42 5.76
N SER A 122 -3.22 -19.62 6.79
CA SER A 122 -3.37 -18.18 6.67
C SER A 122 -2.32 -17.44 7.49
N ASP A 123 -2.05 -16.22 7.06
CA ASP A 123 -1.17 -15.29 7.79
C ASP A 123 -1.86 -13.95 7.86
N GLN A 124 -1.84 -13.33 9.02
CA GLN A 124 -2.46 -12.02 9.22
C GLN A 124 -1.40 -10.94 9.21
N ILE A 125 -1.63 -9.94 8.40
CA ILE A 125 -0.77 -8.76 8.34
C ILE A 125 -1.57 -7.59 8.86
N SER A 126 -1.00 -6.88 9.84
CA SER A 126 -1.67 -5.73 10.40
C SER A 126 -0.72 -4.56 10.48
N PHE A 127 -1.28 -3.37 10.58
CA PHE A 127 -0.46 -2.18 10.67
C PHE A 127 -1.18 -1.08 11.44
N ASN A 128 -0.38 -0.23 12.05
CA ASN A 128 -0.82 1.04 12.63
C ASN A 128 -0.20 2.15 11.80
N ARG A 129 -0.99 3.15 11.49
CA ARG A 129 -0.52 4.32 10.76
C ARG A 129 -1.08 5.56 11.44
N ASP A 130 -0.18 6.40 11.94
CA ASP A 130 -0.55 7.69 12.50
C ASP A 130 -0.20 8.75 11.47
N PHE A 131 -1.23 9.32 10.86
CA PHE A 131 -1.08 10.38 9.87
C PHE A 131 -1.58 11.68 10.44
N ARG A 132 -0.74 12.72 10.38
CA ARG A 132 -1.16 14.05 10.82
C ARG A 132 -0.42 15.12 10.02
N TRP A 133 -1.00 16.30 10.02
CA TRP A 133 -0.36 17.47 9.44
C TRP A 133 0.35 18.24 10.55
N LYS A 134 1.63 18.55 10.33
CA LYS A 134 2.36 19.40 11.27
C LYS A 134 1.88 20.86 11.16
N ALA A 135 2.23 21.65 12.15
CA ALA A 135 1.87 23.07 12.16
C ALA A 135 2.43 23.83 10.95
N ASN A 136 3.57 23.37 10.41
CA ASN A 136 4.19 23.99 9.23
C ASN A 136 3.57 23.53 7.91
N GLY A 137 2.54 22.66 7.96
CA GLY A 137 1.87 22.16 6.77
C GLY A 137 2.45 20.90 6.18
N ASP A 138 3.51 20.36 6.76
CA ASP A 138 4.11 19.10 6.28
C ASP A 138 3.37 17.90 6.85
N PRO A 139 3.28 16.81 6.10
CA PRO A 139 2.69 15.58 6.65
C PRO A 139 3.68 14.89 7.58
N GLU A 140 3.15 14.28 8.62
CA GLU A 140 3.93 13.42 9.51
C GLU A 140 3.26 12.06 9.55
N ILE A 141 4.03 11.01 9.24
CA ILE A 141 3.50 9.65 9.13
C ILE A 141 4.36 8.75 9.98
N LYS A 142 3.71 7.98 10.87
CA LYS A 142 4.38 6.96 11.67
C LYS A 142 3.65 5.64 11.42
N GLU A 143 4.41 4.60 11.11
CA GLU A 143 3.82 3.29 10.81
C GLU A 143 4.55 2.20 11.55
N LYS A 144 3.77 1.18 11.94
CA LYS A 144 4.30 -0.09 12.44
C LYS A 144 3.56 -1.22 11.76
N TRP A 145 4.30 -2.23 11.36
CA TRP A 145 3.75 -3.38 10.65
C TRP A 145 3.97 -4.65 11.45
N PHE A 146 3.03 -5.59 11.36
CA PHE A 146 3.03 -6.81 12.13
C PHE A 146 2.67 -8.00 11.25
N LEU A 147 3.32 -9.13 11.50
CA LEU A 147 2.94 -10.41 10.90
C LEU A 147 2.52 -11.33 12.03
N ASN A 148 1.27 -11.77 12.00
CA ASN A 148 0.70 -12.63 13.05
C ASN A 148 0.96 -12.07 14.45
N SER A 149 0.75 -10.76 14.59
CA SER A 149 0.90 -10.00 15.84
C SER A 149 2.34 -9.76 16.28
N SER A 150 3.33 -10.17 15.49
CA SER A 150 4.74 -9.89 15.77
C SER A 150 5.22 -8.75 14.91
N GLU A 151 5.84 -7.75 15.53
CA GLU A 151 6.31 -6.58 14.81
C GLU A 151 7.39 -6.96 13.80
N VAL A 152 7.29 -6.44 12.58
CA VAL A 152 8.29 -6.65 11.52
C VAL A 152 8.89 -5.31 11.15
N SER A 153 10.13 -5.31 10.67
CA SER A 153 10.75 -4.08 10.24
C SER A 153 10.39 -3.80 8.78
N GLY A 154 9.86 -2.59 8.53
CA GLY A 154 9.53 -2.16 7.19
C GLY A 154 8.17 -2.63 6.72
N LYS A 155 7.84 -2.21 5.50
CA LYS A 155 6.52 -2.43 4.91
C LYS A 155 6.43 -3.72 4.10
N LEU A 156 7.56 -4.32 3.76
CA LEU A 156 7.58 -5.56 3.00
C LEU A 156 7.57 -6.72 3.99
N VAL A 157 6.49 -7.46 4.00
CA VAL A 157 6.33 -8.59 4.91
C VAL A 157 6.84 -9.84 4.22
N LYS A 158 7.78 -10.52 4.88
CA LYS A 158 8.41 -11.73 4.35
C LYS A 158 7.84 -12.94 5.06
N ILE A 159 7.26 -13.85 4.29
CA ILE A 159 6.65 -15.06 4.81
C ILE A 159 7.43 -16.27 4.29
N ILE A 160 7.74 -17.17 5.21
CA ILE A 160 8.42 -18.43 4.86
C ILE A 160 7.40 -19.55 4.99
N LYS A 161 7.23 -20.29 3.91
CA LYS A 161 6.25 -21.39 3.85
C LYS A 161 6.91 -22.74 3.91
#